data_2ad969815f35508fe288c26a1986c075
#
_entry.id   2ad969815f35508fe288c26a1986c075
#
_cell.length_a   1.000
_cell.length_b   1.000
_cell.length_c   1.000
_cell.angle_alpha   90.00
_cell.angle_beta   90.00
_cell.angle_gamma   90.00
#
_symmetry.space_group_name_H-M   'P 1'
#
loop_
_entity.id
_entity.type
_entity.pdbx_description
1 polymer ?
#
loop_
_entity_poly.entity_id
_entity_poly.type
_entity_poly.pdbx_seq_one_letter_code
_entity_poly.pdbx_strand_id
1 'polypeptide(L)'
;EKKNMTFNYRDILNQRLSPPQDGWVDVRSKLKHFALINYALPKSRLESYIPASHFEIPEFTIGGKQMALMSAVPFWDVDFHFINLPFLKFSFGQTNFRVYVIDKRSGEHAVWFFGTTLGSFVVYFAKGAWGIPWYYARYQSLFEQDPLTRRYHSYKYTIDSKWCDAQVEIEDTG
;
A
#
# COMPACT_ATOMS: atom_id res chain seq x y z
N GLU A 1 5.11 22.84 -29.02
CA GLU A 1 5.29 21.45 -29.47
C GLU A 1 5.25 20.53 -28.24
N LYS A 2 4.13 19.84 -28.04
CA LYS A 2 4.04 18.78 -27.01
C LYS A 2 4.85 17.60 -27.54
N LYS A 3 6.03 17.39 -26.98
CA LYS A 3 6.79 16.16 -27.17
C LYS A 3 5.93 15.02 -26.63
N ASN A 4 5.34 14.22 -27.51
CA ASN A 4 4.75 12.92 -27.14
C ASN A 4 5.91 12.05 -26.62
N MET A 5 6.11 12.04 -25.31
CA MET A 5 6.97 11.04 -24.69
C MET A 5 6.25 9.69 -24.79
N THR A 6 6.66 8.88 -25.73
CA THR A 6 6.23 7.49 -25.81
C THR A 6 6.89 6.75 -24.63
N PHE A 7 6.09 6.51 -23.60
CA PHE A 7 6.55 5.73 -22.44
C PHE A 7 6.80 4.29 -22.88
N ASN A 8 8.06 3.88 -22.87
CA ASN A 8 8.41 2.48 -23.05
C ASN A 8 8.28 1.78 -21.68
N TYR A 9 7.07 1.28 -21.38
CA TYR A 9 6.80 0.55 -20.15
C TYR A 9 7.75 -0.64 -19.91
N ARG A 10 8.27 -1.24 -20.97
CA ARG A 10 9.21 -2.37 -20.88
C ARG A 10 10.55 -1.94 -20.28
N ASP A 11 11.07 -0.78 -20.67
CA ASP A 11 12.35 -0.27 -20.16
C ASP A 11 12.20 0.15 -18.69
N ILE A 12 11.09 0.82 -18.35
CA ILE A 12 10.77 1.18 -16.98
C ILE A 12 10.62 -0.08 -16.11
N LEU A 13 9.93 -1.10 -16.61
CA LEU A 13 9.76 -2.37 -15.91
C LEU A 13 11.10 -3.07 -15.70
N ASN A 14 11.94 -3.17 -16.71
CA ASN A 14 13.26 -3.77 -16.61
C ASN A 14 14.15 -3.02 -15.61
N GLN A 15 14.12 -1.70 -15.59
CA GLN A 15 14.84 -0.88 -14.63
C GLN A 15 14.37 -1.14 -13.20
N ARG A 16 13.06 -1.28 -13.00
CA ARG A 16 12.46 -1.53 -11.66
C ARG A 16 12.63 -2.97 -11.19
N LEU A 17 12.74 -3.93 -12.12
CA LEU A 17 13.00 -5.34 -11.82
C LEU A 17 14.49 -5.64 -11.63
N SER A 18 15.38 -4.73 -12.02
CA SER A 18 16.80 -4.86 -11.70
C SER A 18 16.98 -4.77 -10.19
N PRO A 19 17.64 -5.76 -9.55
CA PRO A 19 17.83 -5.70 -8.11
C PRO A 19 18.62 -4.44 -7.76
N PRO A 20 18.07 -3.56 -6.88
CA PRO A 20 18.80 -2.40 -6.42
C PRO A 20 20.05 -2.86 -5.65
N GLN A 21 21.11 -2.07 -5.69
CA GLN A 21 22.22 -2.29 -4.77
C GLN A 21 21.73 -2.05 -3.35
N ASP A 22 21.97 -3.04 -2.47
CA ASP A 22 21.54 -2.99 -1.08
C ASP A 22 22.18 -1.76 -0.38
N GLY A 23 21.35 -0.85 0.09
CA GLY A 23 21.75 0.30 0.91
C GLY A 23 21.89 -0.07 2.38
N TRP A 24 22.57 0.77 3.14
CA TRP A 24 22.87 0.52 4.56
C TRP A 24 21.64 0.47 5.46
N VAL A 25 20.58 1.14 5.08
CA VAL A 25 19.30 1.24 5.80
C VAL A 25 18.17 0.45 5.11
N ASP A 26 18.50 -0.35 4.12
CA ASP A 26 17.48 -1.13 3.40
C ASP A 26 16.94 -2.24 4.28
N VAL A 27 15.69 -2.57 4.03
CA VAL A 27 14.95 -3.59 4.76
C VAL A 27 14.50 -4.70 3.81
N ARG A 28 14.41 -5.91 4.35
CA ARG A 28 13.79 -7.06 3.69
C ARG A 28 12.60 -7.54 4.49
N SER A 29 11.55 -7.90 3.79
CA SER A 29 10.33 -8.48 4.36
C SER A 29 9.68 -9.44 3.38
N LYS A 30 8.84 -10.33 3.91
CA LYS A 30 7.93 -11.16 3.12
C LYS A 30 6.51 -10.73 3.40
N LEU A 31 5.77 -10.40 2.36
CA LEU A 31 4.36 -10.04 2.49
C LEU A 31 3.50 -11.31 2.43
N LYS A 32 2.70 -11.52 3.48
CA LYS A 32 1.71 -12.59 3.55
C LYS A 32 0.31 -12.02 3.76
N HIS A 33 -0.70 -12.81 3.44
CA HIS A 33 -2.11 -12.47 3.65
C HIS A 33 -2.47 -11.11 3.04
N PHE A 34 -1.99 -10.87 1.82
CA PHE A 34 -2.19 -9.62 1.10
C PHE A 34 -3.60 -9.55 0.54
N ALA A 35 -4.30 -8.43 0.80
CA ALA A 35 -5.55 -8.11 0.13
C ALA A 35 -5.48 -6.71 -0.49
N LEU A 36 -6.19 -6.50 -1.57
CA LEU A 36 -6.34 -5.21 -2.24
C LEU A 36 -7.83 -4.86 -2.30
N ILE A 37 -8.26 -3.96 -1.44
CA ILE A 37 -9.65 -3.55 -1.32
C ILE A 37 -9.79 -2.18 -1.95
N ASN A 38 -10.51 -2.11 -3.07
CA ASN A 38 -10.69 -0.87 -3.81
C ASN A 38 -12.07 -0.27 -3.55
N TYR A 39 -12.10 1.02 -3.32
CA TYR A 39 -13.30 1.82 -3.16
C TYR A 39 -13.41 2.82 -4.30
N ALA A 40 -14.57 2.86 -4.94
CA ALA A 40 -14.90 3.88 -5.91
C ALA A 40 -15.52 5.08 -5.18
N LEU A 41 -14.91 6.24 -5.29
CA LEU A 41 -15.34 7.48 -4.62
C LEU A 41 -15.42 8.65 -5.61
N PRO A 42 -16.34 9.62 -5.42
CA PRO A 42 -16.27 10.86 -6.15
C PRO A 42 -14.91 11.55 -5.95
N LYS A 43 -14.28 11.98 -7.01
CA LYS A 43 -12.97 12.66 -7.00
C LYS A 43 -12.92 13.83 -6.02
N SER A 44 -14.02 14.59 -5.92
CA SER A 44 -14.15 15.73 -4.99
C SER A 44 -13.92 15.39 -3.52
N ARG A 45 -14.08 14.11 -3.12
CA ARG A 45 -13.79 13.67 -1.76
C ARG A 45 -12.31 13.47 -1.48
N LEU A 46 -11.49 13.42 -2.50
CA LEU A 46 -10.05 13.12 -2.41
C LEU A 46 -9.17 14.33 -2.74
N GLU A 47 -9.67 15.28 -3.53
CA GLU A 47 -8.91 16.41 -4.08
C GLU A 47 -8.23 17.27 -3.00
N SER A 48 -8.88 17.49 -1.85
CA SER A 48 -8.32 18.31 -0.78
C SER A 48 -7.11 17.72 -0.09
N TYR A 49 -6.86 16.41 -0.27
CA TYR A 49 -5.75 15.70 0.37
C TYR A 49 -4.54 15.50 -0.55
N ILE A 50 -4.66 15.88 -1.83
CA ILE A 50 -3.65 15.58 -2.85
C ILE A 50 -3.17 16.89 -3.45
N PRO A 51 -1.84 17.13 -3.47
CA PRO A 51 -1.28 18.35 -4.06
C PRO A 51 -1.60 18.45 -5.56
N ALA A 52 -2.63 19.21 -5.91
CA ALA A 52 -3.10 19.37 -7.28
C ALA A 52 -2.05 19.98 -8.23
N SER A 53 -1.04 20.67 -7.70
CA SER A 53 0.10 21.19 -8.48
C SER A 53 1.00 20.08 -9.05
N HIS A 54 1.05 18.92 -8.37
CA HIS A 54 1.95 17.82 -8.71
C HIS A 54 1.23 16.62 -9.31
N PHE A 55 0.01 16.35 -8.84
CA PHE A 55 -0.72 15.14 -9.17
C PHE A 55 -2.08 15.42 -9.76
N GLU A 56 -2.52 14.50 -10.61
CA GLU A 56 -3.87 14.40 -11.12
C GLU A 56 -4.49 13.09 -10.59
N ILE A 57 -5.76 13.16 -10.19
CA ILE A 57 -6.53 11.98 -9.82
C ILE A 57 -7.26 11.49 -11.06
N PRO A 58 -6.91 10.30 -11.61
CA PRO A 58 -7.64 9.72 -12.72
C PRO A 58 -9.04 9.31 -12.31
N GLU A 59 -9.99 9.43 -13.22
CA GLU A 59 -11.36 8.98 -13.04
C GLU A 59 -11.66 7.82 -13.98
N PHE A 60 -12.45 6.89 -13.49
CA PHE A 60 -12.87 5.69 -14.18
C PHE A 60 -14.38 5.61 -14.22
N THR A 61 -14.94 5.10 -15.30
CA THR A 61 -16.39 4.90 -15.39
C THR A 61 -16.78 3.62 -14.65
N ILE A 62 -17.40 3.77 -13.48
CA ILE A 62 -17.84 2.66 -12.62
C ILE A 62 -19.35 2.85 -12.36
N GLY A 63 -20.15 1.87 -12.78
CA GLY A 63 -21.61 1.95 -12.65
C GLY A 63 -22.21 3.18 -13.38
N GLY A 64 -21.62 3.61 -14.51
CA GLY A 64 -22.04 4.76 -15.27
C GLY A 64 -21.67 6.13 -14.69
N LYS A 65 -20.86 6.17 -13.61
CA LYS A 65 -20.40 7.41 -12.97
C LYS A 65 -18.88 7.53 -13.08
N GLN A 66 -18.39 8.76 -13.17
CA GLN A 66 -16.95 9.04 -13.07
C GLN A 66 -16.52 8.99 -11.61
N MET A 67 -15.60 8.09 -11.29
CA MET A 67 -15.17 7.79 -9.92
C MET A 67 -13.66 7.69 -9.87
N ALA A 68 -13.08 8.17 -8.80
CA ALA A 68 -11.69 7.91 -8.44
C ALA A 68 -11.58 6.61 -7.63
N LEU A 69 -10.41 6.00 -7.66
CA LEU A 69 -10.13 4.79 -6.90
C LEU A 69 -9.21 5.08 -5.71
N MET A 70 -9.66 4.66 -4.54
CA MET A 70 -8.88 4.58 -3.31
C MET A 70 -8.72 3.12 -2.92
N SER A 71 -7.59 2.72 -2.36
CA SER A 71 -7.41 1.36 -1.84
C SER A 71 -6.94 1.31 -0.40
N ALA A 72 -7.51 0.36 0.34
CA ALA A 72 -6.94 -0.15 1.57
C ALA A 72 -6.24 -1.48 1.26
N VAL A 73 -4.98 -1.58 1.68
CA VAL A 73 -4.12 -2.73 1.35
C VAL A 73 -3.57 -3.33 2.63
N PRO A 74 -4.34 -4.20 3.30
CA PRO A 74 -3.86 -4.95 4.45
C PRO A 74 -2.95 -6.09 4.03
N PHE A 75 -1.92 -6.33 4.82
CA PHE A 75 -1.01 -7.48 4.69
C PHE A 75 -0.26 -7.71 5.99
N TRP A 76 0.43 -8.85 6.06
CA TRP A 76 1.29 -9.20 7.16
C TRP A 76 2.74 -9.20 6.72
N ASP A 77 3.56 -8.33 7.33
CA ASP A 77 5.01 -8.38 7.18
C ASP A 77 5.56 -9.52 8.01
N VAL A 78 6.34 -10.38 7.37
CA VAL A 78 6.99 -11.51 8.01
C VAL A 78 8.49 -11.43 7.78
N ASP A 79 9.28 -11.72 8.82
CA ASP A 79 10.73 -11.63 8.76
C ASP A 79 11.26 -10.22 8.38
N PHE A 80 10.54 -9.15 8.72
CA PHE A 80 11.01 -7.79 8.51
C PHE A 80 12.31 -7.55 9.28
N HIS A 81 13.37 -7.19 8.59
CA HIS A 81 14.67 -6.90 9.19
C HIS A 81 15.48 -5.93 8.33
N PHE A 82 16.37 -5.18 8.98
CA PHE A 82 17.41 -4.45 8.28
C PHE A 82 18.43 -5.40 7.69
N ILE A 83 18.91 -5.16 6.46
CA ILE A 83 19.86 -6.04 5.77
C ILE A 83 21.11 -6.29 6.62
N ASN A 84 21.57 -5.25 7.32
CA ASN A 84 22.75 -5.32 8.19
C ASN A 84 22.49 -5.96 9.56
N LEU A 85 21.22 -6.25 9.91
CA LEU A 85 20.82 -6.87 11.18
C LEU A 85 19.87 -8.05 10.91
N PRO A 86 20.29 -9.07 10.14
CA PRO A 86 19.41 -10.14 9.66
C PRO A 86 18.90 -11.07 10.77
N PHE A 87 19.51 -11.01 11.95
CA PHE A 87 19.10 -11.78 13.13
C PHE A 87 17.96 -11.10 13.90
N LEU A 88 17.73 -9.80 13.71
CA LEU A 88 16.68 -9.04 14.39
C LEU A 88 15.44 -8.96 13.50
N LYS A 89 14.60 -9.99 13.59
CA LYS A 89 13.40 -10.12 12.75
C LYS A 89 12.14 -9.78 13.51
N PHE A 90 11.24 -9.07 12.82
CA PHE A 90 9.93 -8.71 13.33
C PHE A 90 8.83 -9.21 12.37
N SER A 91 7.64 -9.49 12.92
CA SER A 91 6.45 -9.77 12.11
C SER A 91 5.28 -8.97 12.67
N PHE A 92 4.55 -8.28 11.81
CA PHE A 92 3.47 -7.39 12.20
C PHE A 92 2.48 -7.16 11.07
N GLY A 93 1.25 -6.76 11.44
CA GLY A 93 0.27 -6.32 10.46
C GLY A 93 0.56 -4.91 9.96
N GLN A 94 0.32 -4.67 8.69
CA GLN A 94 0.42 -3.36 8.06
C GLN A 94 -0.78 -3.13 7.14
N THR A 95 -1.23 -1.88 7.06
CA THR A 95 -2.25 -1.49 6.08
C THR A 95 -1.90 -0.16 5.47
N ASN A 96 -1.85 -0.13 4.15
CA ASN A 96 -1.62 1.08 3.37
C ASN A 96 -2.97 1.64 2.90
N PHE A 97 -3.21 2.92 3.15
CA PHE A 97 -4.35 3.67 2.63
C PHE A 97 -3.85 4.62 1.55
N ARG A 98 -4.26 4.38 0.30
CA ARG A 98 -3.67 5.07 -0.85
C ARG A 98 -4.70 5.35 -1.93
N VAL A 99 -4.43 6.38 -2.75
CA VAL A 99 -5.18 6.70 -3.95
C VAL A 99 -4.28 6.63 -5.17
N TYR A 100 -4.87 6.26 -6.30
CA TYR A 100 -4.15 6.25 -7.58
C TYR A 100 -4.09 7.66 -8.13
N VAL A 101 -2.91 8.08 -8.56
CA VAL A 101 -2.63 9.42 -9.11
C VAL A 101 -1.73 9.32 -10.35
N ILE A 102 -1.70 10.39 -11.11
CA ILE A 102 -0.77 10.58 -12.23
C ILE A 102 0.14 11.75 -11.87
N ASP A 103 1.45 11.55 -11.88
CA ASP A 103 2.42 12.64 -11.75
C ASP A 103 2.35 13.53 -13.00
N LYS A 104 1.96 14.78 -12.82
CA LYS A 104 1.78 15.74 -13.93
C LYS A 104 3.07 16.07 -14.65
N ARG A 105 4.22 15.90 -14.00
CA ARG A 105 5.53 16.20 -14.57
C ARG A 105 6.01 15.08 -15.48
N SER A 106 5.87 13.83 -15.04
CA SER A 106 6.36 12.66 -15.77
C SER A 106 5.27 11.94 -16.56
N GLY A 107 3.99 12.11 -16.23
CA GLY A 107 2.87 11.33 -16.76
C GLY A 107 2.80 9.91 -16.20
N GLU A 108 3.64 9.58 -15.22
CA GLU A 108 3.66 8.25 -14.63
C GLU A 108 2.50 8.00 -13.70
N HIS A 109 1.99 6.77 -13.73
CA HIS A 109 1.03 6.29 -12.74
C HIS A 109 1.74 6.05 -11.41
N ALA A 110 1.21 6.62 -10.35
CA ALA A 110 1.74 6.54 -9.01
C ALA A 110 0.62 6.31 -7.98
N VAL A 111 1.00 6.14 -6.74
CA VAL A 111 0.07 6.11 -5.62
C VAL A 111 0.46 7.19 -4.60
N TRP A 112 -0.55 7.90 -4.12
CA TRP A 112 -0.41 8.82 -3.00
C TRP A 112 -0.88 8.15 -1.72
N PHE A 113 -0.05 8.11 -0.70
CA PHE A 113 -0.39 7.53 0.59
C PHE A 113 -1.03 8.57 1.49
N PHE A 114 -2.23 8.31 1.97
CA PHE A 114 -2.85 9.07 3.05
C PHE A 114 -2.20 8.74 4.39
N GLY A 115 -1.87 7.47 4.58
CA GLY A 115 -1.20 6.96 5.75
C GLY A 115 -1.03 5.46 5.69
N THR A 116 -0.18 4.96 6.58
CA THR A 116 0.05 3.54 6.79
C THR A 116 -0.05 3.23 8.26
N THR A 117 -0.85 2.24 8.62
CA THR A 117 -0.89 1.72 9.99
C THR A 117 0.04 0.51 10.11
N LEU A 118 0.76 0.41 11.23
CA LEU A 118 1.68 -0.68 11.55
C LEU A 118 1.48 -1.20 12.96
N GLY A 119 1.51 -2.53 13.10
CA GLY A 119 1.44 -3.23 14.39
C GLY A 119 2.79 -3.36 15.09
N SER A 120 3.72 -2.43 14.87
CA SER A 120 5.07 -2.50 15.43
C SER A 120 5.55 -1.15 15.94
N PHE A 121 6.39 -1.16 16.97
CA PHE A 121 7.06 0.03 17.48
C PHE A 121 8.04 0.67 16.47
N VAL A 122 8.44 -0.05 15.43
CA VAL A 122 9.25 0.47 14.32
C VAL A 122 8.65 1.74 13.71
N VAL A 123 7.33 1.92 13.83
CA VAL A 123 6.62 3.13 13.38
C VAL A 123 7.19 4.42 13.99
N TYR A 124 7.56 4.40 15.27
CA TYR A 124 8.07 5.59 15.95
C TYR A 124 9.47 5.99 15.45
N PHE A 125 10.27 5.00 15.15
CA PHE A 125 11.61 5.22 14.58
C PHE A 125 11.51 5.79 13.16
N ALA A 126 10.73 5.17 12.30
CA ALA A 126 10.57 5.61 10.91
C ALA A 126 9.91 7.00 10.79
N LYS A 127 8.93 7.30 11.66
CA LYS A 127 8.31 8.62 11.71
C LYS A 127 9.29 9.72 12.11
N GLY A 128 10.16 9.43 13.08
CA GLY A 128 11.18 10.38 13.54
C GLY A 128 12.30 10.61 12.52
N ALA A 129 12.73 9.55 11.80
CA ALA A 129 13.86 9.60 10.87
C ALA A 129 13.47 10.15 9.48
N TRP A 130 12.27 9.80 8.97
CA TRP A 130 11.89 10.06 7.57
C TRP A 130 10.61 10.88 7.38
N GLY A 131 9.93 11.27 8.46
CA GLY A 131 8.68 12.05 8.36
C GLY A 131 7.53 11.34 7.62
N ILE A 132 7.59 10.01 7.52
CA ILE A 132 6.59 9.21 6.80
C ILE A 132 5.27 9.19 7.59
N PRO A 133 4.09 9.25 6.94
CA PRO A 133 2.78 9.23 7.60
C PRO A 133 2.42 7.82 8.09
N TRP A 134 3.25 7.29 8.99
CA TRP A 134 3.05 6.01 9.63
C TRP A 134 2.43 6.17 11.02
N TYR A 135 1.46 5.30 11.32
CA TYR A 135 0.67 5.33 12.56
C TYR A 135 0.68 3.97 13.22
N TYR A 136 0.89 3.96 14.53
CA TYR A 136 0.81 2.74 15.31
C TYR A 136 -0.64 2.26 15.36
N ALA A 137 -0.84 0.94 15.20
CA ALA A 137 -2.13 0.28 15.34
C ALA A 137 -1.98 -1.07 16.04
N ARG A 138 -3.01 -1.47 16.74
CA ARG A 138 -3.18 -2.85 17.21
C ARG A 138 -3.86 -3.65 16.11
N TYR A 139 -3.36 -4.84 15.88
CA TYR A 139 -3.89 -5.75 14.89
C TYR A 139 -4.42 -7.02 15.53
N GLN A 140 -5.60 -7.44 15.12
CA GLN A 140 -6.14 -8.77 15.35
C GLN A 140 -6.43 -9.38 13.99
N SER A 141 -5.95 -10.60 13.76
CA SER A 141 -6.14 -11.27 12.48
C SER A 141 -6.43 -12.75 12.68
N LEU A 142 -7.30 -13.27 11.83
CA LEU A 142 -7.58 -14.69 11.69
C LEU A 142 -7.50 -15.02 10.21
N PHE A 143 -6.53 -15.85 9.84
CA PHE A 143 -6.32 -16.30 8.47
C PHE A 143 -6.34 -17.82 8.44
N GLU A 144 -7.42 -18.38 7.91
CA GLU A 144 -7.56 -19.81 7.65
C GLU A 144 -7.46 -20.05 6.15
N GLN A 145 -6.30 -20.51 5.72
CA GLN A 145 -5.99 -20.75 4.33
C GLN A 145 -5.79 -22.24 4.08
N ASP A 146 -6.47 -22.78 3.07
CA ASP A 146 -6.22 -24.13 2.58
C ASP A 146 -4.76 -24.23 2.04
N PRO A 147 -3.96 -25.16 2.54
CA PRO A 147 -2.55 -25.24 2.16
C PRO A 147 -2.34 -25.73 0.71
N LEU A 148 -3.30 -26.42 0.12
CA LEU A 148 -3.20 -26.96 -1.24
C LEU A 148 -3.73 -25.97 -2.28
N THR A 149 -4.94 -25.47 -2.06
CA THR A 149 -5.62 -24.57 -3.01
C THR A 149 -5.25 -23.11 -2.82
N ARG A 150 -4.68 -22.77 -1.66
CA ARG A 150 -4.36 -21.38 -1.25
C ARG A 150 -5.60 -20.48 -1.07
N ARG A 151 -6.79 -21.03 -1.09
CA ARG A 151 -8.03 -20.30 -0.81
C ARG A 151 -8.16 -20.00 0.68
N TYR A 152 -8.79 -18.86 0.99
CA TYR A 152 -9.09 -18.49 2.36
C TYR A 152 -10.49 -18.97 2.74
N HIS A 153 -10.58 -19.80 3.77
CA HIS A 153 -11.86 -20.14 4.42
C HIS A 153 -12.30 -19.02 5.35
N SER A 154 -11.33 -18.32 5.95
CA SER A 154 -11.57 -17.14 6.76
C SER A 154 -10.42 -16.16 6.59
N TYR A 155 -10.75 -14.92 6.31
CA TYR A 155 -9.83 -13.79 6.29
C TYR A 155 -10.46 -12.67 7.10
N LYS A 156 -10.05 -12.53 8.36
CA LYS A 156 -10.50 -11.46 9.25
C LYS A 156 -9.32 -10.64 9.70
N TYR A 157 -9.51 -9.33 9.68
CA TYR A 157 -8.44 -8.39 9.94
C TYR A 157 -9.01 -7.13 10.59
N THR A 158 -8.60 -6.84 11.81
CA THR A 158 -9.05 -5.68 12.56
C THR A 158 -7.89 -4.76 12.86
N ILE A 159 -8.07 -3.48 12.63
CA ILE A 159 -7.13 -2.40 12.92
C ILE A 159 -7.75 -1.52 13.98
N ASP A 160 -7.05 -1.29 15.09
CA ASP A 160 -7.42 -0.35 16.13
C ASP A 160 -6.28 0.67 16.30
N SER A 161 -6.52 1.91 15.89
CA SER A 161 -5.55 2.99 15.89
C SER A 161 -6.21 4.33 16.20
N LYS A 162 -5.48 5.23 16.83
CA LYS A 162 -5.95 6.62 17.00
C LYS A 162 -6.15 7.38 15.68
N TRP A 163 -5.57 6.90 14.61
CA TRP A 163 -5.68 7.52 13.29
C TRP A 163 -6.85 6.97 12.48
N CYS A 164 -7.07 5.65 12.53
CA CYS A 164 -8.23 5.01 11.90
C CYS A 164 -8.53 3.67 12.56
N ASP A 165 -9.81 3.31 12.60
CA ASP A 165 -10.28 1.98 12.95
C ASP A 165 -10.86 1.33 11.69
N ALA A 166 -10.56 0.07 11.47
CA ALA A 166 -11.10 -0.68 10.35
C ALA A 166 -11.25 -2.16 10.68
N GLN A 167 -12.28 -2.75 10.13
CA GLN A 167 -12.48 -4.19 10.14
C GLN A 167 -12.68 -4.66 8.71
N VAL A 168 -11.96 -5.71 8.36
CA VAL A 168 -12.07 -6.37 7.05
C VAL A 168 -12.39 -7.82 7.31
N GLU A 169 -13.45 -8.30 6.66
CA GLU A 169 -13.82 -9.70 6.60
C GLU A 169 -14.05 -10.05 5.14
N ILE A 170 -13.35 -11.07 4.66
CA ILE A 170 -13.44 -11.54 3.29
C ILE A 170 -13.79 -13.02 3.32
N GLU A 171 -14.80 -13.39 2.56
CA GLU A 171 -15.19 -14.77 2.28
C GLU A 171 -14.86 -15.08 0.83
N ASP A 172 -14.11 -16.16 0.61
CA ASP A 172 -13.83 -16.67 -0.73
C ASP A 172 -14.97 -17.62 -1.15
N THR A 173 -15.85 -17.12 -1.99
CA THR A 173 -17.02 -17.87 -2.46
C THR A 173 -16.74 -18.78 -3.66
N GLY A 174 -15.48 -18.82 -4.14
CA GLY A 174 -15.08 -19.69 -5.27
C GLY A 174 -14.90 -18.99 -6.60
#